data_8edf1ab3e973f02b03e72498d7e70c48
#
_entry.id   8edf1ab3e973f02b03e72498d7e70c48
#
_cell.length_a   1.000
_cell.length_b   1.000
_cell.length_c   1.000
_cell.angle_alpha   90.00
_cell.angle_beta   90.00
_cell.angle_gamma   90.00
#
_symmetry.space_group_name_H-M   'P 1'
#
loop_
_entity.id
_entity.type
_entity.pdbx_description
1 polymer ?
#
loop_
_entity_poly.entity_id
_entity_poly.type
_entity_poly.pdbx_seq_one_letter_code
_entity_poly.pdbx_strand_id
1 'polypeptide(L)'
;VQTEVITGKALDSYQGRSMQDILEGLNASITFNPSDMGSGIQMNGLGNDYILILINGKRINGDTGGQNDLSIINPANIERIEIVKGAASSLYGSDAIAGVINIITKKNRDKVSLSNTTRVGSYGDILESVQIGIGHKRVNSTTSLSTTHTDGWRNTTQEWDHHEVMNGTVTRTVNRSTNFTLRENLTYKVNDRLSLSADGSFYQKWNYRPHGAFKYYTYDQFYRNFDVAGGAKY
;
A
#
# COMPACT_ATOMS: atom_id res chain seq x y z
N VAL A 1 -10.28 -0.61 23.86
CA VAL A 1 -9.65 -0.56 22.52
C VAL A 1 -8.17 -0.87 22.72
N GLN A 2 -7.68 -1.93 22.11
CA GLN A 2 -6.27 -2.31 22.17
C GLN A 2 -5.54 -1.68 20.97
N THR A 3 -4.46 -0.95 21.25
CA THR A 3 -3.60 -0.37 20.22
C THR A 3 -2.26 -1.10 20.20
N GLU A 4 -1.86 -1.55 19.04
CA GLU A 4 -0.55 -2.13 18.78
C GLU A 4 0.25 -1.17 17.89
N VAL A 5 1.52 -0.95 18.23
CA VAL A 5 2.40 -0.07 17.45
C VAL A 5 3.60 -0.86 16.96
N ILE A 6 3.73 -0.99 15.65
CA ILE A 6 4.86 -1.61 14.97
C ILE A 6 5.83 -0.49 14.60
N THR A 7 7.02 -0.50 15.18
CA THR A 7 8.03 0.55 15.00
C THR A 7 9.23 0.09 14.19
N GLY A 8 10.14 1.03 13.87
CA GLY A 8 11.26 0.91 12.97
C GLY A 8 12.04 -0.39 13.01
N LYS A 9 12.46 -0.90 14.20
CA LYS A 9 13.24 -2.15 14.29
C LYS A 9 12.49 -3.38 13.72
N ALA A 10 11.19 -3.47 13.98
CA ALA A 10 10.38 -4.55 13.43
C ALA A 10 10.20 -4.38 11.92
N LEU A 11 9.98 -3.15 11.46
CA LEU A 11 9.87 -2.83 10.02
C LEU A 11 11.20 -3.04 9.29
N ASP A 12 12.33 -2.75 9.92
CA ASP A 12 13.66 -2.91 9.32
C ASP A 12 13.97 -4.38 8.97
N SER A 13 13.45 -5.34 9.75
CA SER A 13 13.58 -6.76 9.45
C SER A 13 12.78 -7.21 8.23
N TYR A 14 11.82 -6.41 7.78
CA TYR A 14 10.99 -6.63 6.60
C TYR A 14 11.34 -5.71 5.42
N GLN A 15 12.52 -5.09 5.45
CA GLN A 15 12.94 -4.23 4.33
C GLN A 15 12.90 -4.99 3.00
N GLY A 16 12.34 -4.32 2.00
CA GLY A 16 12.17 -4.90 0.68
C GLY A 16 10.98 -5.87 0.53
N ARG A 17 10.19 -6.09 1.58
CA ARG A 17 8.94 -6.84 1.50
C ARG A 17 7.77 -5.93 1.09
N SER A 18 6.68 -6.52 0.62
CA SER A 18 5.45 -5.78 0.34
C SER A 18 4.79 -5.32 1.65
N MET A 19 3.89 -4.34 1.56
CA MET A 19 3.09 -3.90 2.72
C MET A 19 2.22 -5.02 3.28
N GLN A 20 1.73 -5.89 2.40
CA GLN A 20 0.98 -7.09 2.75
C GLN A 20 1.82 -8.05 3.60
N ASP A 21 3.03 -8.43 3.13
CA ASP A 21 3.94 -9.32 3.86
C ASP A 21 4.30 -8.77 5.25
N ILE A 22 4.45 -7.46 5.35
CA ILE A 22 4.75 -6.77 6.62
C ILE A 22 3.58 -6.92 7.60
N LEU A 23 2.37 -6.63 7.15
CA LEU A 23 1.18 -6.70 8.01
C LEU A 23 0.89 -8.14 8.44
N GLU A 24 0.93 -9.11 7.52
CA GLU A 24 0.73 -10.53 7.85
C GLU A 24 1.82 -11.08 8.78
N GLY A 25 3.07 -10.71 8.52
CA GLY A 25 4.21 -11.21 9.29
C GLY A 25 4.31 -10.61 10.70
N LEU A 26 3.82 -9.40 10.90
CA LEU A 26 3.92 -8.70 12.19
C LEU A 26 2.63 -8.70 13.00
N ASN A 27 1.50 -9.11 12.41
CA ASN A 27 0.22 -9.15 13.11
C ASN A 27 -0.63 -10.35 12.72
N ALA A 28 -0.72 -11.35 13.60
CA ALA A 28 -1.44 -12.60 13.36
C ALA A 28 -2.97 -12.43 13.19
N SER A 29 -3.54 -11.28 13.54
CA SER A 29 -4.97 -11.02 13.34
C SER A 29 -5.30 -10.48 11.95
N ILE A 30 -4.29 -10.16 11.14
CA ILE A 30 -4.44 -9.64 9.79
C ILE A 30 -4.08 -10.73 8.80
N THR A 31 -4.95 -10.97 7.84
CA THR A 31 -4.73 -11.90 6.72
C THR A 31 -5.16 -11.25 5.42
N PHE A 32 -4.59 -11.70 4.33
CA PHE A 32 -4.93 -11.22 3.00
C PHE A 32 -5.41 -12.34 2.09
N ASN A 33 -6.44 -12.05 1.34
CA ASN A 33 -6.91 -12.91 0.26
C ASN A 33 -6.53 -12.26 -1.07
N PRO A 34 -5.50 -12.78 -1.76
CA PRO A 34 -5.06 -12.18 -3.01
C PRO A 34 -6.13 -12.34 -4.08
N SER A 35 -6.31 -11.32 -4.89
CA SER A 35 -7.14 -11.33 -6.09
C SER A 35 -6.47 -10.55 -7.21
N ASP A 36 -6.99 -10.71 -8.43
CA ASP A 36 -6.49 -9.99 -9.60
C ASP A 36 -6.67 -8.46 -9.52
N MET A 37 -7.61 -7.99 -8.69
CA MET A 37 -7.93 -6.57 -8.54
C MET A 37 -7.24 -5.92 -7.34
N GLY A 38 -6.52 -6.69 -6.55
CA GLY A 38 -5.88 -6.24 -5.31
C GLY A 38 -5.90 -7.37 -4.28
N SER A 39 -5.85 -7.04 -3.01
CA SER A 39 -5.94 -8.02 -1.94
C SER A 39 -7.05 -7.67 -0.98
N GLY A 40 -7.95 -8.62 -0.75
CA GLY A 40 -8.92 -8.51 0.32
C GLY A 40 -8.22 -8.63 1.67
N ILE A 41 -8.24 -7.57 2.48
CA ILE A 41 -7.73 -7.62 3.85
C ILE A 41 -8.81 -8.13 4.80
N GLN A 42 -8.42 -8.94 5.76
CA GLN A 42 -9.27 -9.37 6.86
C GLN A 42 -8.57 -9.09 8.19
N MET A 43 -9.34 -8.66 9.17
CA MET A 43 -8.90 -8.49 10.55
C MET A 43 -9.89 -9.18 11.49
N ASN A 44 -9.42 -10.17 12.26
CA ASN A 44 -10.26 -10.98 13.13
C ASN A 44 -11.47 -11.62 12.42
N GLY A 45 -11.29 -12.01 11.14
CA GLY A 45 -12.34 -12.62 10.32
C GLY A 45 -13.32 -11.64 9.67
N LEU A 46 -13.19 -10.33 9.92
CA LEU A 46 -14.00 -9.29 9.27
C LEU A 46 -13.25 -8.72 8.06
N GLY A 47 -13.94 -8.55 6.95
CA GLY A 47 -13.35 -8.12 5.67
C GLY A 47 -13.15 -6.60 5.54
N ASN A 48 -12.75 -6.20 4.33
CA ASN A 48 -12.39 -4.82 3.96
C ASN A 48 -13.36 -3.73 4.43
N ASP A 49 -14.66 -3.97 4.32
CA ASP A 49 -15.70 -2.97 4.62
C ASP A 49 -15.73 -2.56 6.09
N TYR A 50 -15.05 -3.32 6.94
CA TYR A 50 -15.00 -3.11 8.39
C TYR A 50 -13.63 -2.67 8.89
N ILE A 51 -12.66 -2.49 7.99
CA ILE A 51 -11.28 -2.11 8.31
C ILE A 51 -10.95 -0.77 7.67
N LEU A 52 -10.66 0.22 8.50
CA LEU A 52 -10.24 1.53 8.03
C LEU A 52 -8.73 1.59 7.91
N ILE A 53 -8.24 1.89 6.69
CA ILE A 53 -6.81 2.08 6.43
C ILE A 53 -6.55 3.57 6.23
N LEU A 54 -5.60 4.08 7.01
CA LEU A 54 -5.21 5.47 7.00
C LEU A 54 -3.73 5.63 6.65
N ILE A 55 -3.37 6.70 5.99
CA ILE A 55 -1.99 7.20 5.87
C ILE A 55 -1.93 8.57 6.53
N ASN A 56 -1.11 8.70 7.55
CA ASN A 56 -0.97 9.93 8.35
C ASN A 56 -2.32 10.45 8.88
N GLY A 57 -3.21 9.53 9.28
CA GLY A 57 -4.54 9.87 9.77
C GLY A 57 -5.58 10.19 8.70
N LYS A 58 -5.25 10.10 7.41
CA LYS A 58 -6.17 10.35 6.30
C LYS A 58 -6.53 9.04 5.61
N ARG A 59 -7.81 8.83 5.32
CA ARG A 59 -8.31 7.62 4.65
C ARG A 59 -7.63 7.45 3.30
N ILE A 60 -7.22 6.22 2.98
CA ILE A 60 -6.77 5.87 1.64
C ILE A 60 -8.00 5.79 0.74
N ASN A 61 -7.96 6.56 -0.35
CA ASN A 61 -8.88 6.40 -1.45
C ASN A 61 -8.20 5.53 -2.51
N GLY A 62 -8.87 4.56 -3.06
CA GLY A 62 -8.28 3.67 -4.06
C GLY A 62 -8.71 2.23 -3.88
N ASP A 63 -9.96 2.08 -3.47
CA ASP A 63 -10.66 0.81 -3.50
C ASP A 63 -11.01 0.47 -4.96
N THR A 64 -10.60 -0.70 -5.42
CA THR A 64 -10.97 -1.24 -6.71
C THR A 64 -11.76 -2.53 -6.50
N GLY A 65 -13.06 -2.47 -6.75
CA GLY A 65 -13.95 -3.62 -6.59
C GLY A 65 -14.06 -4.13 -5.15
N GLY A 66 -14.06 -3.23 -4.16
CA GLY A 66 -14.12 -3.57 -2.73
C GLY A 66 -12.81 -4.08 -2.14
N GLN A 67 -11.68 -3.86 -2.84
CA GLN A 67 -10.38 -4.35 -2.39
C GLN A 67 -9.35 -3.24 -2.29
N ASN A 68 -8.64 -3.19 -1.17
CA ASN A 68 -7.60 -2.21 -0.93
C ASN A 68 -6.29 -2.63 -1.61
N ASP A 69 -5.80 -1.84 -2.54
CA ASP A 69 -4.49 -2.05 -3.14
C ASP A 69 -3.40 -1.42 -2.28
N LEU A 70 -2.80 -2.21 -1.39
CA LEU A 70 -1.71 -1.75 -0.53
C LEU A 70 -0.39 -1.52 -1.26
N SER A 71 -0.28 -1.85 -2.55
CA SER A 71 0.91 -1.55 -3.35
C SER A 71 1.12 -0.05 -3.60
N ILE A 72 0.09 0.77 -3.33
CA ILE A 72 0.19 2.24 -3.27
C ILE A 72 1.13 2.72 -2.14
N ILE A 73 1.38 1.86 -1.13
CA ILE A 73 2.19 2.20 0.04
C ILE A 73 3.58 1.63 -0.15
N ASN A 74 4.57 2.51 -0.17
CA ASN A 74 5.97 2.08 -0.17
C ASN A 74 6.45 1.82 1.26
N PRO A 75 6.78 0.56 1.62
CA PRO A 75 7.23 0.22 2.97
C PRO A 75 8.50 0.96 3.41
N ALA A 76 9.39 1.31 2.49
CA ALA A 76 10.62 2.03 2.80
C ALA A 76 10.37 3.42 3.43
N ASN A 77 9.19 3.99 3.18
CA ASN A 77 8.80 5.31 3.67
C ASN A 77 8.01 5.27 4.99
N ILE A 78 7.85 4.11 5.61
CA ILE A 78 7.07 3.95 6.84
C ILE A 78 7.95 4.20 8.06
N GLU A 79 7.48 5.08 8.96
CA GLU A 79 8.07 5.28 10.28
C GLU A 79 7.53 4.27 11.30
N ARG A 80 6.19 4.07 11.30
CA ARG A 80 5.49 3.10 12.16
C ARG A 80 4.11 2.79 11.61
N ILE A 81 3.55 1.69 12.09
CA ILE A 81 2.17 1.29 11.82
C ILE A 81 1.44 1.19 13.16
N GLU A 82 0.31 1.87 13.26
CA GLU A 82 -0.56 1.86 14.45
C GLU A 82 -1.81 1.04 14.11
N ILE A 83 -2.01 -0.06 14.83
CA ILE A 83 -3.14 -0.96 14.63
C ILE A 83 -4.05 -0.86 15.85
N VAL A 84 -5.24 -0.36 15.64
CA VAL A 84 -6.29 -0.26 16.66
C VAL A 84 -7.24 -1.42 16.45
N LYS A 85 -7.26 -2.37 17.40
CA LYS A 85 -8.09 -3.58 17.34
C LYS A 85 -9.43 -3.37 18.06
N GLY A 86 -10.48 -3.97 17.50
CA GLY A 86 -11.83 -3.87 18.03
C GLY A 86 -12.59 -2.64 17.56
N ALA A 87 -13.78 -2.46 18.08
CA ALA A 87 -14.69 -1.42 17.66
C ALA A 87 -14.13 -0.01 17.90
N ALA A 88 -13.45 0.53 16.91
CA ALA A 88 -13.01 1.93 16.86
C ALA A 88 -14.05 2.85 16.20
N SER A 89 -15.24 2.31 15.93
CA SER A 89 -16.34 3.02 15.26
C SER A 89 -16.79 4.30 15.99
N SER A 90 -16.59 4.38 17.30
CA SER A 90 -16.86 5.60 18.08
C SER A 90 -15.97 6.78 17.70
N LEU A 91 -14.78 6.52 17.16
CA LEU A 91 -13.80 7.54 16.75
C LEU A 91 -13.73 7.73 15.24
N TYR A 92 -13.97 6.66 14.47
CA TYR A 92 -13.70 6.61 13.03
C TYR A 92 -14.93 6.24 12.17
N GLY A 93 -16.08 5.99 12.78
CA GLY A 93 -17.32 5.64 12.09
C GLY A 93 -17.50 4.13 11.85
N SER A 94 -18.55 3.79 11.10
CA SER A 94 -18.98 2.39 10.84
C SER A 94 -17.93 1.53 10.12
N ASP A 95 -17.05 2.15 9.37
CA ASP A 95 -16.02 1.47 8.57
C ASP A 95 -14.86 0.93 9.41
N ALA A 96 -14.85 1.18 10.73
CA ALA A 96 -13.80 0.78 11.65
C ALA A 96 -14.29 -0.21 12.73
N ILE A 97 -15.23 -1.09 12.38
CA ILE A 97 -15.78 -2.09 13.32
C ILE A 97 -14.74 -3.16 13.67
N ALA A 98 -14.00 -3.65 12.70
CA ALA A 98 -12.92 -4.62 12.90
C ALA A 98 -11.67 -3.96 13.49
N GLY A 99 -11.38 -2.73 13.05
CA GLY A 99 -10.25 -1.95 13.52
C GLY A 99 -9.77 -0.90 12.53
N VAL A 100 -8.67 -0.25 12.92
CA VAL A 100 -8.02 0.79 12.11
C VAL A 100 -6.54 0.45 11.95
N ILE A 101 -6.03 0.58 10.75
CA ILE A 101 -4.61 0.49 10.43
C ILE A 101 -4.16 1.87 9.99
N ASN A 102 -3.39 2.57 10.83
CA ASN A 102 -2.86 3.89 10.52
C ASN A 102 -1.37 3.81 10.23
N ILE A 103 -0.99 4.09 9.00
CA ILE A 103 0.39 4.04 8.50
C ILE A 103 0.98 5.43 8.59
N ILE A 104 1.99 5.59 9.42
CA ILE A 104 2.69 6.85 9.61
C ILE A 104 3.96 6.84 8.77
N THR A 105 4.08 7.79 7.87
CA THR A 105 5.25 7.94 7.00
C THR A 105 6.38 8.71 7.68
N LYS A 106 7.62 8.38 7.30
CA LYS A 106 8.81 9.10 7.74
C LYS A 106 8.69 10.58 7.39
N LYS A 107 9.00 11.43 8.36
CA LYS A 107 9.13 12.87 8.15
C LYS A 107 10.60 13.23 8.03
N ASN A 108 10.90 14.10 7.11
CA ASN A 108 12.26 14.63 7.01
C ASN A 108 12.58 15.46 8.27
N ARG A 109 13.72 15.19 8.89
CA ARG A 109 14.24 15.93 10.06
C ARG A 109 15.51 16.73 9.71
N ASP A 110 16.09 16.47 8.56
CA ASP A 110 17.32 17.05 8.10
C ASP A 110 17.07 18.24 7.16
N LYS A 111 18.07 19.09 6.95
CA LYS A 111 17.99 20.18 5.98
C LYS A 111 17.76 19.64 4.57
N VAL A 112 18.48 18.60 4.22
CA VAL A 112 18.31 17.82 3.00
C VAL A 112 18.55 16.36 3.34
N SER A 113 17.70 15.49 2.88
CA SER A 113 17.88 14.04 2.96
C SER A 113 17.57 13.40 1.61
N LEU A 114 18.35 12.39 1.28
CA LEU A 114 18.13 11.55 0.12
C LEU A 114 18.24 10.10 0.57
N SER A 115 17.25 9.29 0.28
CA SER A 115 17.32 7.85 0.47
C SER A 115 16.90 7.14 -0.79
N ASN A 116 17.54 6.02 -1.05
CA ASN A 116 17.23 5.11 -2.13
C ASN A 116 17.04 3.70 -1.55
N THR A 117 16.10 2.96 -2.09
CA THR A 117 15.89 1.55 -1.78
C THR A 117 15.65 0.82 -3.08
N THR A 118 16.56 -0.09 -3.41
CA THR A 118 16.46 -0.99 -4.56
C THR A 118 16.31 -2.42 -4.06
N ARG A 119 15.32 -3.13 -4.59
CA ARG A 119 15.14 -4.56 -4.38
C ARG A 119 15.07 -5.26 -5.72
N VAL A 120 15.77 -6.38 -5.83
CA VAL A 120 15.71 -7.28 -6.99
C VAL A 120 15.42 -8.68 -6.48
N GLY A 121 14.46 -9.33 -7.06
CA GLY A 121 14.01 -10.67 -6.69
C GLY A 121 13.81 -11.58 -7.88
N SER A 122 13.36 -12.81 -7.61
CA SER A 122 13.00 -13.77 -8.63
C SER A 122 11.81 -13.30 -9.46
N TYR A 123 11.66 -13.85 -10.65
CA TYR A 123 10.53 -13.55 -11.57
C TYR A 123 10.44 -12.09 -11.99
N GLY A 124 11.60 -11.44 -12.19
CA GLY A 124 11.65 -10.04 -12.57
C GLY A 124 11.12 -9.08 -11.50
N ASP A 125 11.05 -9.51 -10.22
CA ASP A 125 10.61 -8.64 -9.14
C ASP A 125 11.66 -7.55 -8.91
N ILE A 126 11.26 -6.30 -9.14
CA ILE A 126 12.09 -5.11 -8.97
C ILE A 126 11.27 -4.09 -8.21
N LEU A 127 11.86 -3.53 -7.16
CA LEU A 127 11.37 -2.32 -6.50
C LEU A 127 12.48 -1.28 -6.53
N GLU A 128 12.15 -0.10 -6.98
CA GLU A 128 13.01 1.08 -6.89
C GLU A 128 12.25 2.19 -6.19
N SER A 129 12.87 2.80 -5.19
CA SER A 129 12.27 3.86 -4.41
C SER A 129 13.30 4.93 -4.09
N VAL A 130 12.94 6.17 -4.38
CA VAL A 130 13.72 7.36 -4.04
C VAL A 130 12.88 8.27 -3.16
N GLN A 131 13.45 8.72 -2.06
CA GLN A 131 12.84 9.72 -1.19
C GLN A 131 13.77 10.91 -1.03
N ILE A 132 13.24 12.09 -1.28
CA ILE A 132 13.93 13.38 -1.14
C ILE A 132 13.22 14.17 -0.04
N GLY A 133 13.98 14.56 0.98
CA GLY A 133 13.48 15.42 2.05
C GLY A 133 14.16 16.77 2.04
N ILE A 134 13.40 17.84 2.19
CA ILE A 134 13.91 19.20 2.34
C ILE A 134 13.29 19.79 3.60
N GLY A 135 14.15 20.12 4.59
CA GLY A 135 13.76 20.75 5.85
C GLY A 135 14.37 22.12 6.00
N HIS A 136 13.55 23.11 6.19
CA HIS A 136 13.98 24.46 6.56
C HIS A 136 13.11 24.95 7.74
N LYS A 137 13.53 26.02 8.42
CA LYS A 137 12.89 26.53 9.68
C LYS A 137 11.38 26.49 9.70
N ARG A 138 10.72 26.74 8.59
CA ARG A 138 9.27 26.79 8.47
C ARG A 138 8.66 25.81 7.48
N VAL A 139 9.48 25.22 6.62
CA VAL A 139 9.03 24.32 5.55
C VAL A 139 9.64 22.95 5.77
N ASN A 140 8.82 21.93 5.66
CA ASN A 140 9.27 20.55 5.56
C ASN A 140 8.55 19.89 4.38
N SER A 141 9.31 19.40 3.42
CA SER A 141 8.83 18.70 2.24
C SER A 141 9.45 17.32 2.19
N THR A 142 8.67 16.34 1.82
CA THR A 142 9.13 14.97 1.57
C THR A 142 8.47 14.46 0.30
N THR A 143 9.28 14.31 -0.74
CA THR A 143 8.87 13.74 -2.03
C THR A 143 9.32 12.29 -2.09
N SER A 144 8.41 11.40 -2.39
CA SER A 144 8.68 9.96 -2.55
C SER A 144 8.26 9.50 -3.94
N LEU A 145 9.18 8.84 -4.62
CA LEU A 145 8.96 8.20 -5.91
C LEU A 145 9.20 6.70 -5.73
N SER A 146 8.33 5.86 -6.23
CA SER A 146 8.60 4.43 -6.26
C SER A 146 7.97 3.75 -7.47
N THR A 147 8.64 2.72 -7.93
CA THR A 147 8.12 1.81 -8.96
C THR A 147 8.36 0.38 -8.54
N THR A 148 7.41 -0.49 -8.83
CA THR A 148 7.60 -1.93 -8.71
C THR A 148 7.24 -2.60 -10.01
N HIS A 149 7.94 -3.67 -10.33
CA HIS A 149 7.69 -4.53 -11.46
C HIS A 149 7.81 -5.98 -11.06
N THR A 150 7.00 -6.84 -11.64
CA THR A 150 7.16 -8.30 -11.60
C THR A 150 6.72 -8.90 -12.92
N ASP A 151 7.43 -9.91 -13.40
CA ASP A 151 6.99 -10.72 -14.54
C ASP A 151 5.89 -11.71 -14.16
N GLY A 152 5.66 -11.85 -12.83
CA GLY A 152 4.72 -12.83 -12.30
C GLY A 152 5.19 -14.28 -12.46
N TRP A 153 4.45 -15.20 -11.90
CA TRP A 153 4.78 -16.63 -11.93
C TRP A 153 3.56 -17.53 -12.00
N ARG A 154 3.80 -18.80 -12.23
CA ARG A 154 2.80 -19.88 -12.19
C ARG A 154 3.23 -20.95 -11.20
N ASN A 155 2.28 -21.41 -10.40
CA ASN A 155 2.45 -22.58 -9.54
C ASN A 155 1.96 -23.86 -10.19
N THR A 156 1.19 -23.76 -11.27
CA THR A 156 0.67 -24.91 -12.00
C THR A 156 0.76 -24.66 -13.52
N THR A 157 0.87 -25.74 -14.26
CA THR A 157 0.77 -25.76 -15.73
C THR A 157 -0.59 -26.24 -16.21
N GLN A 158 -1.48 -26.58 -15.30
CA GLN A 158 -2.81 -27.11 -15.57
C GLN A 158 -3.87 -26.16 -15.02
N GLU A 159 -5.00 -26.10 -15.68
CA GLU A 159 -6.20 -25.42 -15.25
C GLU A 159 -7.39 -26.35 -15.28
N TRP A 160 -8.38 -26.04 -14.44
CA TRP A 160 -9.64 -26.72 -14.42
C TRP A 160 -10.70 -25.85 -15.11
N ASP A 161 -11.25 -26.35 -16.21
CA ASP A 161 -12.32 -25.67 -16.94
C ASP A 161 -13.42 -26.66 -17.30
N HIS A 162 -14.69 -26.29 -17.04
CA HIS A 162 -15.87 -27.09 -17.37
C HIS A 162 -15.77 -28.60 -16.98
N HIS A 163 -15.23 -28.87 -15.79
CA HIS A 163 -15.00 -30.22 -15.26
C HIS A 163 -13.89 -31.03 -15.94
N GLU A 164 -13.04 -30.38 -16.71
CA GLU A 164 -11.88 -31.01 -17.37
C GLU A 164 -10.56 -30.32 -16.97
N VAL A 165 -9.49 -31.11 -16.92
CA VAL A 165 -8.14 -30.59 -16.71
C VAL A 165 -7.58 -30.12 -18.04
N MET A 166 -7.32 -28.82 -18.15
CA MET A 166 -6.68 -28.19 -19.29
C MET A 166 -5.17 -28.18 -19.10
N ASN A 167 -4.43 -28.75 -20.06
CA ASN A 167 -2.98 -28.67 -20.07
C ASN A 167 -2.50 -27.49 -20.91
N GLY A 168 -1.39 -26.87 -20.49
CA GLY A 168 -0.78 -25.77 -21.23
C GLY A 168 -1.43 -24.42 -21.03
N THR A 169 -1.99 -24.18 -19.86
CA THR A 169 -2.56 -22.88 -19.48
C THR A 169 -1.57 -21.73 -19.63
N VAL A 170 -2.06 -20.58 -20.06
CA VAL A 170 -1.33 -19.30 -20.04
C VAL A 170 -1.63 -18.47 -18.79
N THR A 171 -2.60 -18.88 -17.98
CA THR A 171 -2.97 -18.23 -16.73
C THR A 171 -1.80 -18.26 -15.74
N ARG A 172 -1.60 -17.17 -15.04
CA ARG A 172 -0.53 -17.03 -14.03
C ARG A 172 -1.14 -16.99 -12.63
N THR A 173 -0.46 -17.57 -11.66
CA THR A 173 -0.81 -17.44 -10.24
C THR A 173 -0.68 -16.00 -9.79
N VAL A 174 0.40 -15.34 -10.23
CA VAL A 174 0.59 -13.90 -10.09
C VAL A 174 0.84 -13.32 -11.47
N ASN A 175 0.04 -12.34 -11.84
CA ASN A 175 0.16 -11.68 -13.13
C ASN A 175 1.38 -10.75 -13.19
N ARG A 176 1.92 -10.57 -14.40
CA ARG A 176 2.89 -9.51 -14.66
C ARG A 176 2.24 -8.16 -14.33
N SER A 177 2.94 -7.33 -13.58
CA SER A 177 2.44 -6.01 -13.23
C SER A 177 3.56 -4.99 -13.09
N THR A 178 3.22 -3.75 -13.32
CA THR A 178 4.09 -2.60 -13.08
C THR A 178 3.27 -1.53 -12.39
N ASN A 179 3.79 -0.95 -11.31
CA ASN A 179 3.17 0.21 -10.69
C ASN A 179 4.17 1.36 -10.54
N PHE A 180 3.62 2.54 -10.40
CA PHE A 180 4.35 3.77 -10.14
C PHE A 180 3.59 4.57 -9.08
N THR A 181 4.30 5.10 -8.09
CA THR A 181 3.75 5.95 -7.04
C THR A 181 4.60 7.21 -6.89
N LEU A 182 3.93 8.35 -6.89
CA LEU A 182 4.50 9.63 -6.49
C LEU A 182 3.71 10.14 -5.28
N ARG A 183 4.41 10.56 -4.24
CA ARG A 183 3.78 11.17 -3.05
C ARG A 183 4.58 12.38 -2.60
N GLU A 184 3.86 13.44 -2.28
CA GLU A 184 4.41 14.65 -1.68
C GLU A 184 3.72 14.91 -0.34
N ASN A 185 4.52 15.19 0.69
CA ASN A 185 4.05 15.67 1.98
C ASN A 185 4.72 17.00 2.27
N LEU A 186 3.93 18.04 2.35
CA LEU A 186 4.38 19.40 2.65
C LEU A 186 3.82 19.85 3.98
N THR A 187 4.66 20.43 4.83
CA THR A 187 4.25 21.09 6.06
C THR A 187 4.86 22.48 6.11
N TYR A 188 4.04 23.48 6.39
CA TYR A 188 4.46 24.86 6.55
C TYR A 188 4.08 25.39 7.94
N LYS A 189 5.07 25.76 8.74
CA LYS A 189 4.87 26.46 10.02
C LYS A 189 4.62 27.95 9.76
N VAL A 190 3.38 28.38 9.95
CA VAL A 190 3.03 29.80 9.85
C VAL A 190 3.60 30.55 11.06
N ASN A 191 3.42 29.97 12.26
CA ASN A 191 3.98 30.45 13.53
C ASN A 191 4.06 29.28 14.52
N ASP A 192 4.37 29.55 15.80
CA ASP A 192 4.52 28.50 16.82
C ASP A 192 3.21 27.78 17.19
N ARG A 193 2.07 28.36 16.84
CA ARG A 193 0.74 27.80 17.13
C ARG A 193 0.04 27.24 15.90
N LEU A 194 0.39 27.69 14.70
CA LEU A 194 -0.29 27.30 13.45
C LEU A 194 0.67 26.67 12.47
N SER A 195 0.34 25.47 12.05
CA SER A 195 0.98 24.77 10.93
C SER A 195 -0.05 24.32 9.91
N LEU A 196 0.30 24.44 8.65
CA LEU A 196 -0.47 23.98 7.51
C LEU A 196 0.20 22.73 6.93
N SER A 197 -0.59 21.78 6.48
CA SER A 197 -0.09 20.60 5.78
C SER A 197 -0.84 20.40 4.48
N ALA A 198 -0.12 19.93 3.47
CA ALA A 198 -0.68 19.47 2.21
C ALA A 198 -0.05 18.12 1.87
N ASP A 199 -0.86 17.16 1.45
CA ASP A 199 -0.44 15.87 0.98
C ASP A 199 -1.02 15.66 -0.41
N GLY A 200 -0.20 15.18 -1.34
CA GLY A 200 -0.61 14.78 -2.67
C GLY A 200 -0.06 13.40 -2.98
N SER A 201 -0.82 12.58 -3.69
CA SER A 201 -0.32 11.33 -4.24
C SER A 201 -0.88 11.05 -5.61
N PHE A 202 -0.04 10.45 -6.41
CA PHE A 202 -0.40 9.87 -7.70
C PHE A 202 0.03 8.41 -7.70
N TYR A 203 -0.86 7.53 -8.09
CA TYR A 203 -0.62 6.11 -8.24
C TYR A 203 -1.10 5.63 -9.59
N GLN A 204 -0.31 4.79 -10.24
CA GLN A 204 -0.65 4.13 -11.47
C GLN A 204 -0.21 2.69 -11.41
N LYS A 205 -1.08 1.77 -11.84
CA LYS A 205 -0.77 0.34 -11.92
C LYS A 205 -1.24 -0.20 -13.27
N TRP A 206 -0.39 -0.99 -13.86
CA TRP A 206 -0.71 -1.79 -15.02
C TRP A 206 -0.57 -3.27 -14.66
N ASN A 207 -1.66 -3.99 -14.76
CA ASN A 207 -1.72 -5.41 -14.52
C ASN A 207 -1.99 -6.13 -15.85
N TYR A 208 -0.99 -6.85 -16.34
CA TYR A 208 -1.05 -7.53 -17.63
C TYR A 208 -1.74 -8.89 -17.44
N ARG A 209 -2.82 -9.09 -18.15
CA ARG A 209 -3.53 -10.38 -18.18
C ARG A 209 -3.18 -11.14 -19.45
N PRO A 210 -2.97 -12.47 -19.35
CA PRO A 210 -2.77 -13.28 -20.55
C PRO A 210 -4.05 -13.33 -21.37
N HIS A 211 -3.95 -12.99 -22.64
CA HIS A 211 -5.05 -13.08 -23.59
C HIS A 211 -5.29 -14.53 -23.97
N GLY A 212 -6.54 -15.00 -24.00
CA GLY A 212 -6.95 -16.24 -24.64
C GLY A 212 -7.09 -17.48 -23.74
N ALA A 213 -6.79 -17.42 -22.45
CA ALA A 213 -7.00 -18.56 -21.55
C ALA A 213 -8.47 -18.76 -21.19
N PHE A 214 -9.22 -17.68 -20.99
CA PHE A 214 -10.67 -17.70 -20.71
C PHE A 214 -11.38 -16.57 -21.46
N LYS A 215 -12.56 -16.82 -21.98
CA LYS A 215 -13.42 -15.83 -22.64
C LYS A 215 -13.74 -14.60 -21.79
N TYR A 216 -13.52 -14.66 -20.48
CA TYR A 216 -13.93 -13.62 -19.51
C TYR A 216 -12.81 -12.65 -19.12
N TYR A 217 -11.53 -12.93 -19.45
CA TYR A 217 -10.38 -12.12 -19.06
C TYR A 217 -9.54 -11.74 -20.28
N THR A 218 -10.08 -10.83 -21.08
CA THR A 218 -9.45 -10.45 -22.36
C THR A 218 -8.68 -9.14 -22.31
N TYR A 219 -8.65 -8.43 -21.16
CA TYR A 219 -8.10 -7.08 -21.10
C TYR A 219 -7.10 -6.93 -19.98
N ASP A 220 -6.00 -6.23 -20.28
CA ASP A 220 -5.12 -5.69 -19.26
C ASP A 220 -5.90 -4.73 -18.34
N GLN A 221 -5.53 -4.68 -17.08
CA GLN A 221 -6.13 -3.75 -16.13
C GLN A 221 -5.18 -2.57 -15.94
N PHE A 222 -5.74 -1.38 -16.04
CA PHE A 222 -5.03 -0.15 -15.82
C PHE A 222 -5.75 0.68 -14.77
N TYR A 223 -5.04 0.99 -13.67
CA TYR A 223 -5.55 1.78 -12.57
C TYR A 223 -4.77 3.08 -12.46
N ARG A 224 -5.50 4.13 -12.15
CA ARG A 224 -4.92 5.44 -11.86
C ARG A 224 -5.67 6.05 -10.70
N ASN A 225 -4.93 6.52 -9.68
CA ASN A 225 -5.50 7.21 -8.55
C ASN A 225 -4.74 8.52 -8.30
N PHE A 226 -5.46 9.55 -7.91
CA PHE A 226 -4.93 10.85 -7.56
C PHE A 226 -5.62 11.34 -6.29
N ASP A 227 -4.84 11.60 -5.25
CA ASP A 227 -5.32 12.10 -3.98
C ASP A 227 -4.66 13.42 -3.61
N VAL A 228 -5.45 14.34 -3.08
CA VAL A 228 -4.96 15.58 -2.48
C VAL A 228 -5.69 15.80 -1.16
N ALA A 229 -4.95 16.12 -0.13
CA ALA A 229 -5.51 16.45 1.17
C ALA A 229 -4.76 17.62 1.81
N GLY A 230 -5.49 18.50 2.47
CA GLY A 230 -4.94 19.62 3.24
C GLY A 230 -5.36 19.56 4.70
N GLY A 231 -4.61 20.22 5.56
CA GLY A 231 -4.92 20.31 6.98
C GLY A 231 -4.27 21.51 7.63
N ALA A 232 -4.88 21.95 8.72
CA ALA A 232 -4.32 22.96 9.59
C ALA A 232 -4.32 22.43 11.03
N LYS A 233 -3.22 22.67 11.73
CA LYS A 233 -3.09 22.36 13.15
C LYS A 233 -2.80 23.65 13.88
N TYR A 234 -3.68 23.98 14.82
CA TYR A 234 -3.57 25.14 15.71
C TYR A 234 -3.14 24.70 17.11
#